data_b6d07bb494b78c6ac094bf4b7b71c3d6
#
_entry.id   b6d07bb494b78c6ac094bf4b7b71c3d6
#
_cell.length_a   1.000
_cell.length_b   1.000
_cell.length_c   1.000
_cell.angle_alpha   90.00
_cell.angle_beta   90.00
_cell.angle_gamma   90.00
#
_symmetry.space_group_name_H-M   'P 1'
#
loop_
_entity.id
_entity.type
_entity.pdbx_description
1 polymer ?
#
loop_
_entity_poly.entity_id
_entity_poly.type
_entity_poly.pdbx_seq_one_letter_code
_entity_poly.pdbx_strand_id
1 'polypeptide(L)'
;MSEVKRRLATILATDCVDFSKHIESQEEKTLSSLKECREIIDPIINKFSGRIFHTAGDSIIAEFDSPVGATKAGVEFQKSIKDRNLTEDKNPKLSWRVGIHLDDIIIEGDNIYGNGVNIAARLESQSPVGEILISDVVRQQIYLSLIHI
;
A
#
# COMPACT_ATOMS: atom_id res chain seq x y z
N MET A 1 26.22 -12.62 -7.72
CA MET A 1 26.08 -11.53 -6.73
C MET A 1 24.97 -10.58 -7.14
N SER A 2 24.08 -10.28 -6.22
CA SER A 2 23.05 -9.29 -6.47
C SER A 2 23.68 -7.90 -6.55
N GLU A 3 23.26 -7.13 -7.51
CA GLU A 3 23.67 -5.74 -7.61
C GLU A 3 22.86 -4.90 -6.63
N VAL A 4 23.54 -4.06 -5.87
CA VAL A 4 22.91 -3.14 -4.92
C VAL A 4 22.74 -1.79 -5.61
N LYS A 5 21.50 -1.29 -5.63
CA LYS A 5 21.17 0.02 -6.21
C LYS A 5 20.52 0.91 -5.17
N ARG A 6 20.89 2.19 -5.20
CA ARG A 6 20.26 3.20 -4.35
C ARG A 6 19.58 4.21 -5.26
N ARG A 7 18.34 4.56 -4.94
CA ARG A 7 17.60 5.56 -5.72
C ARG A 7 16.48 6.21 -4.91
N LEU A 8 16.04 7.36 -5.38
CA LEU A 8 14.88 8.05 -4.85
C LEU A 8 13.63 7.38 -5.39
N ALA A 9 12.69 7.04 -4.52
CA ALA A 9 11.44 6.40 -4.94
C ALA A 9 10.32 6.69 -3.97
N THR A 10 9.08 6.53 -4.47
CA THR A 10 7.89 6.63 -3.64
C THR A 10 7.50 5.24 -3.18
N ILE A 11 7.34 5.08 -1.87
CA ILE A 11 6.98 3.80 -1.25
C ILE A 11 5.58 3.89 -0.69
N LEU A 12 4.76 2.91 -1.04
CA LEU A 12 3.44 2.70 -0.46
C LEU A 12 3.49 1.44 0.41
N ALA A 13 3.14 1.60 1.68
CA ALA A 13 3.02 0.48 2.61
C ALA A 13 1.54 0.33 2.98
N THR A 14 1.03 -0.88 2.97
CA THR A 14 -0.35 -1.15 3.35
C THR A 14 -0.47 -2.49 4.06
N ASP A 15 -1.39 -2.57 5.01
CA ASP A 15 -1.74 -3.83 5.66
C ASP A 15 -3.20 -3.82 6.08
N CYS A 16 -3.68 -5.01 6.43
CA CYS A 16 -5.06 -5.22 6.84
C CYS A 16 -5.19 -5.03 8.36
N VAL A 17 -6.17 -4.25 8.77
CA VAL A 17 -6.44 -3.98 10.19
C VAL A 17 -6.96 -5.25 10.87
N ASP A 18 -6.39 -5.58 12.03
CA ASP A 18 -6.82 -6.71 12.87
C ASP A 18 -6.80 -8.06 12.13
N PHE A 19 -5.90 -8.24 11.20
CA PHE A 19 -5.83 -9.47 10.40
C PHE A 19 -5.71 -10.73 11.27
N SER A 20 -4.85 -10.70 12.28
CA SER A 20 -4.66 -11.84 13.19
C SER A 20 -5.96 -12.22 13.91
N LYS A 21 -6.75 -11.23 14.31
CA LYS A 21 -8.04 -11.49 14.97
C LYS A 21 -9.03 -12.14 14.00
N HIS A 22 -9.06 -11.69 12.76
CA HIS A 22 -9.92 -12.29 11.74
C HIS A 22 -9.50 -13.74 11.47
N ILE A 23 -8.19 -13.99 11.39
CA ILE A 23 -7.65 -15.35 11.19
C ILE A 23 -8.07 -16.27 12.34
N GLU A 24 -7.94 -15.79 13.58
CA GLU A 24 -8.31 -16.59 14.76
C GLU A 24 -9.79 -16.97 14.76
N SER A 25 -10.67 -16.07 14.35
CA SER A 25 -12.11 -16.33 14.39
C SER A 25 -12.65 -17.05 13.16
N GLN A 26 -12.09 -16.79 11.97
CA GLN A 26 -12.59 -17.32 10.70
C GLN A 26 -11.47 -17.48 9.70
N GLU A 27 -10.56 -18.42 9.93
CA GLU A 27 -9.36 -18.55 9.11
C GLU A 27 -9.62 -18.67 7.60
N GLU A 28 -10.46 -19.64 7.20
CA GLU A 28 -10.71 -19.87 5.77
C GLU A 28 -11.40 -18.70 5.09
N LYS A 29 -12.40 -18.13 5.75
CA LYS A 29 -13.12 -16.97 5.20
C LYS A 29 -12.22 -15.74 5.11
N THR A 30 -11.34 -15.56 6.10
CA THR A 30 -10.40 -14.44 6.11
C THR A 30 -9.39 -14.56 4.97
N LEU A 31 -8.85 -15.75 4.74
CA LEU A 31 -7.93 -15.96 3.62
C LEU A 31 -8.61 -15.76 2.28
N SER A 32 -9.86 -16.16 2.15
CA SER A 32 -10.65 -15.91 0.94
C SER A 32 -10.88 -14.41 0.73
N SER A 33 -11.23 -13.68 1.80
CA SER A 33 -11.40 -12.22 1.72
C SER A 33 -10.09 -11.51 1.41
N LEU A 34 -8.98 -11.97 1.99
CA LEU A 34 -7.67 -11.43 1.66
C LEU A 34 -7.35 -11.58 0.18
N LYS A 35 -7.61 -12.76 -0.37
CA LYS A 35 -7.40 -13.03 -1.79
C LYS A 35 -8.23 -12.08 -2.66
N GLU A 36 -9.50 -11.88 -2.32
CA GLU A 36 -10.36 -10.94 -3.04
C GLU A 36 -9.83 -9.51 -2.97
N CYS A 37 -9.37 -9.08 -1.79
CA CYS A 37 -8.77 -7.75 -1.64
C CYS A 37 -7.51 -7.61 -2.49
N ARG A 38 -6.66 -8.64 -2.53
CA ARG A 38 -5.44 -8.62 -3.37
C ARG A 38 -5.78 -8.57 -4.85
N GLU A 39 -6.88 -9.18 -5.27
CA GLU A 39 -7.37 -9.10 -6.66
C GLU A 39 -7.85 -7.68 -7.01
N ILE A 40 -8.13 -6.84 -6.01
CA ILE A 40 -8.43 -5.42 -6.18
C ILE A 40 -7.15 -4.59 -6.11
N ILE A 41 -6.35 -4.80 -5.08
CA ILE A 41 -5.16 -3.98 -4.80
C ILE A 41 -4.08 -4.14 -5.86
N ASP A 42 -3.71 -5.37 -6.18
CA ASP A 42 -2.57 -5.64 -7.06
C ASP A 42 -2.74 -5.05 -8.47
N PRO A 43 -3.90 -5.23 -9.14
CA PRO A 43 -4.10 -4.61 -10.45
C PRO A 43 -4.07 -3.08 -10.41
N ILE A 44 -4.56 -2.47 -9.33
CA ILE A 44 -4.57 -1.01 -9.19
C ILE A 44 -3.15 -0.49 -9.02
N ILE A 45 -2.32 -1.18 -8.21
CA ILE A 45 -0.91 -0.82 -8.08
C ILE A 45 -0.23 -0.87 -9.46
N ASN A 46 -0.47 -1.93 -10.22
CA ASN A 46 0.10 -2.08 -11.56
C ASN A 46 -0.41 -1.01 -12.52
N LYS A 47 -1.68 -0.64 -12.42
CA LYS A 47 -2.30 0.40 -13.27
C LYS A 47 -1.57 1.73 -13.17
N PHE A 48 -1.08 2.07 -11.99
CA PHE A 48 -0.34 3.32 -11.73
C PHE A 48 1.17 3.11 -11.77
N SER A 49 1.63 2.06 -12.43
CA SER A 49 3.06 1.76 -12.64
C SER A 49 3.82 1.46 -11.35
N GLY A 50 3.13 0.91 -10.37
CA GLY A 50 3.76 0.47 -9.14
C GLY A 50 4.30 -0.95 -9.27
N ARG A 51 5.29 -1.27 -8.45
CA ARG A 51 5.88 -2.60 -8.37
C ARG A 51 5.77 -3.11 -6.95
N ILE A 52 5.21 -4.31 -6.79
CA ILE A 52 5.11 -4.95 -5.48
C ILE A 52 6.41 -5.67 -5.21
N PHE A 53 7.11 -5.30 -4.12
CA PHE A 53 8.38 -5.91 -3.75
C PHE A 53 8.23 -6.98 -2.69
N HIS A 54 7.37 -6.72 -1.71
CA HIS A 54 7.29 -7.59 -0.55
C HIS A 54 5.84 -7.78 -0.13
N THR A 55 5.49 -9.04 0.09
CA THR A 55 4.21 -9.40 0.67
C THR A 55 4.45 -10.46 1.73
N ALA A 56 3.97 -10.22 2.94
CA ALA A 56 4.05 -11.18 4.03
C ALA A 56 2.70 -11.18 4.73
N GLY A 57 1.94 -12.26 4.52
CA GLY A 57 0.57 -12.32 5.01
C GLY A 57 -0.29 -11.23 4.38
N ASP A 58 -0.71 -10.27 5.19
CA ASP A 58 -1.53 -9.14 4.77
C ASP A 58 -0.73 -7.87 4.42
N SER A 59 0.59 -7.89 4.61
CA SER A 59 1.43 -6.71 4.41
C SER A 59 1.94 -6.62 2.97
N ILE A 60 1.88 -5.42 2.41
CA ILE A 60 2.34 -5.15 1.04
C ILE A 60 3.23 -3.91 1.05
N ILE A 61 4.39 -4.03 0.41
CA ILE A 61 5.28 -2.89 0.15
C ILE A 61 5.42 -2.76 -1.37
N ALA A 62 5.10 -1.58 -1.89
CA ALA A 62 5.18 -1.30 -3.32
C ALA A 62 5.97 -0.02 -3.58
N GLU A 63 6.63 0.02 -4.73
CA GLU A 63 7.40 1.16 -5.18
C GLU A 63 6.72 1.79 -6.40
N PHE A 64 6.75 3.13 -6.45
CA PHE A 64 6.22 3.89 -7.58
C PHE A 64 7.26 4.91 -8.04
N ASP A 65 7.25 5.22 -9.32
CA ASP A 65 8.10 6.29 -9.87
C ASP A 65 7.56 7.68 -9.51
N SER A 66 6.27 7.78 -9.18
CA SER A 66 5.60 9.06 -8.99
C SER A 66 4.81 9.09 -7.69
N PRO A 67 5.01 10.14 -6.84
CA PRO A 67 4.16 10.34 -5.66
C PRO A 67 2.68 10.48 -6.01
N VAL A 68 2.38 11.12 -7.15
CA VAL A 68 1.00 11.29 -7.63
C VAL A 68 0.40 9.91 -7.96
N GLY A 69 1.16 9.07 -8.67
CA GLY A 69 0.71 7.71 -9.02
C GLY A 69 0.44 6.86 -7.81
N ALA A 70 1.34 6.89 -6.83
CA ALA A 70 1.17 6.13 -5.59
C ALA A 70 -0.08 6.59 -4.82
N THR A 71 -0.30 7.89 -4.73
CA THR A 71 -1.44 8.45 -4.03
C THR A 71 -2.75 8.08 -4.73
N LYS A 72 -2.79 8.18 -6.06
CA LYS A 72 -3.98 7.77 -6.84
C LYS A 72 -4.27 6.28 -6.64
N ALA A 73 -3.24 5.44 -6.65
CA ALA A 73 -3.42 4.00 -6.42
C ALA A 73 -4.03 3.73 -5.04
N GLY A 74 -3.51 4.38 -3.99
CA GLY A 74 -4.01 4.22 -2.63
C GLY A 74 -5.47 4.65 -2.50
N VAL A 75 -5.81 5.80 -3.05
CA VAL A 75 -7.19 6.31 -3.03
C VAL A 75 -8.13 5.37 -3.78
N GLU A 76 -7.73 4.93 -4.96
CA GLU A 76 -8.58 4.07 -5.79
C GLU A 76 -8.82 2.71 -5.14
N PHE A 77 -7.77 2.05 -4.62
CA PHE A 77 -8.01 0.73 -4.05
C PHE A 77 -8.76 0.80 -2.72
N GLN A 78 -8.57 1.86 -1.93
CA GLN A 78 -9.36 2.03 -0.70
C GLN A 78 -10.85 2.19 -1.04
N LYS A 79 -11.17 2.95 -2.07
CA LYS A 79 -12.55 3.10 -2.53
C LYS A 79 -13.13 1.77 -3.01
N SER A 80 -12.37 1.02 -3.81
CA SER A 80 -12.82 -0.27 -4.33
C SER A 80 -13.05 -1.30 -3.22
N ILE A 81 -12.21 -1.28 -2.18
CA ILE A 81 -12.39 -2.17 -1.03
C ILE A 81 -13.63 -1.77 -0.24
N LYS A 82 -13.90 -0.48 -0.07
CA LYS A 82 -15.13 -0.03 0.59
C LYS A 82 -16.36 -0.51 -0.18
N ASP A 83 -16.33 -0.42 -1.51
CA ASP A 83 -17.42 -0.88 -2.34
C ASP A 83 -17.63 -2.39 -2.20
N ARG A 84 -16.53 -3.17 -2.20
CA ARG A 84 -16.61 -4.62 -1.97
C ARG A 84 -17.25 -4.92 -0.62
N ASN A 85 -16.86 -4.19 0.41
CA ASN A 85 -17.33 -4.42 1.78
C ASN A 85 -18.79 -4.03 2.02
N LEU A 86 -19.40 -3.29 1.10
CA LEU A 86 -20.83 -2.98 1.16
C LEU A 86 -21.70 -4.19 0.81
N THR A 87 -21.15 -5.21 0.17
CA THR A 87 -21.86 -6.42 -0.21
C THR A 87 -22.01 -7.32 1.03
N GLU A 88 -23.25 -7.69 1.36
CA GLU A 88 -23.55 -8.43 2.61
C GLU A 88 -22.89 -9.81 2.70
N ASP A 89 -22.70 -10.48 1.57
CA ASP A 89 -22.09 -11.82 1.52
C ASP A 89 -20.58 -11.81 1.66
N LYS A 90 -19.94 -10.62 1.75
CA LYS A 90 -18.49 -10.50 1.91
C LYS A 90 -18.12 -10.44 3.38
N ASN A 91 -17.60 -11.55 3.90
CA ASN A 91 -17.16 -11.68 5.30
C ASN A 91 -15.86 -12.48 5.39
N PRO A 92 -14.94 -12.06 6.27
CA PRO A 92 -14.97 -10.79 6.99
C PRO A 92 -14.74 -9.60 6.07
N LYS A 93 -15.22 -8.43 6.50
CA LYS A 93 -15.00 -7.17 5.78
C LYS A 93 -13.65 -6.61 6.23
N LEU A 94 -12.64 -6.83 5.41
CA LEU A 94 -11.29 -6.42 5.72
C LEU A 94 -11.10 -4.94 5.42
N SER A 95 -10.47 -4.23 6.35
CA SER A 95 -10.16 -2.80 6.21
C SER A 95 -8.65 -2.61 6.18
N TRP A 96 -8.18 -1.60 5.48
CA TRP A 96 -6.77 -1.39 5.21
C TRP A 96 -6.30 -0.01 5.62
N ARG A 97 -5.03 0.09 5.99
CA ARG A 97 -4.32 1.34 6.22
C ARG A 97 -3.25 1.50 5.17
N VAL A 98 -2.97 2.73 4.79
CA VAL A 98 -1.98 3.03 3.76
C VAL A 98 -1.09 4.18 4.19
N GLY A 99 0.23 3.99 4.06
CA GLY A 99 1.22 5.04 4.26
C GLY A 99 2.06 5.23 3.01
N ILE A 100 2.33 6.47 2.63
CA ILE A 100 3.10 6.80 1.42
C ILE A 100 4.19 7.80 1.75
N HIS A 101 5.43 7.50 1.34
CA HIS A 101 6.58 8.34 1.58
C HIS A 101 7.54 8.33 0.38
N LEU A 102 8.24 9.43 0.19
CA LEU A 102 9.25 9.58 -0.88
C LEU A 102 10.61 9.76 -0.22
N ASP A 103 11.56 8.87 -0.50
CA ASP A 103 12.89 8.91 0.07
C ASP A 103 13.83 7.98 -0.68
N ASP A 104 15.09 8.02 -0.31
CA ASP A 104 16.07 7.07 -0.83
C ASP A 104 15.74 5.66 -0.36
N ILE A 105 15.86 4.73 -1.28
CA ILE A 105 15.72 3.31 -1.00
C ILE A 105 16.93 2.55 -1.52
N ILE A 106 17.09 1.34 -1.04
CA ILE A 106 18.13 0.41 -1.49
C ILE A 106 17.44 -0.81 -2.04
N ILE A 107 17.78 -1.17 -3.28
CA ILE A 107 17.26 -2.38 -3.93
C ILE A 107 18.39 -3.37 -4.10
N GLU A 108 18.16 -4.59 -3.65
CA GLU A 108 19.08 -5.70 -3.82
C GLU A 108 18.27 -6.92 -4.26
N GLY A 109 18.36 -7.26 -5.55
CA GLY A 109 17.55 -8.31 -6.15
C GLY A 109 16.07 -7.96 -6.04
N ASP A 110 15.30 -8.83 -5.38
CA ASP A 110 13.88 -8.64 -5.17
C ASP A 110 13.55 -7.98 -3.82
N ASN A 111 14.56 -7.54 -3.10
CA ASN A 111 14.40 -6.94 -1.78
C ASN A 111 14.54 -5.43 -1.84
N ILE A 112 13.80 -4.77 -0.98
CA ILE A 112 13.82 -3.31 -0.85
C ILE A 112 14.07 -2.96 0.62
N TYR A 113 14.99 -2.02 0.83
CA TYR A 113 15.40 -1.59 2.17
C TYR A 113 15.55 -0.08 2.23
N GLY A 114 15.75 0.41 3.42
CA GLY A 114 16.13 1.79 3.66
C GLY A 114 15.14 2.51 4.52
N ASN A 115 15.52 3.73 4.88
CA ASN A 115 14.74 4.56 5.78
C ASN A 115 13.37 4.90 5.21
N GLY A 116 13.30 5.07 3.88
CA GLY A 116 12.04 5.37 3.21
C GLY A 116 10.98 4.29 3.41
N VAL A 117 11.40 3.01 3.38
CA VAL A 117 10.50 1.88 3.63
C VAL A 117 9.99 1.91 5.07
N ASN A 118 10.88 2.16 6.02
CA ASN A 118 10.53 2.24 7.44
C ASN A 118 9.56 3.38 7.74
N ILE A 119 9.78 4.55 7.14
CA ILE A 119 8.90 5.70 7.32
C ILE A 119 7.52 5.43 6.73
N ALA A 120 7.46 4.84 5.54
CA ALA A 120 6.18 4.47 4.92
C ALA A 120 5.39 3.51 5.82
N ALA A 121 6.07 2.52 6.41
CA ALA A 121 5.45 1.58 7.33
C ALA A 121 4.92 2.25 8.60
N ARG A 122 5.66 3.24 9.13
CA ARG A 122 5.20 4.01 10.29
C ARG A 122 3.98 4.86 9.96
N LEU A 123 3.97 5.50 8.81
CA LEU A 123 2.81 6.27 8.34
C LEU A 123 1.59 5.37 8.20
N GLU A 124 1.78 4.18 7.64
CA GLU A 124 0.71 3.22 7.48
C GLU A 124 0.11 2.86 8.85
N SER A 125 0.92 2.59 9.86
CA SER A 125 0.43 2.23 11.19
C SER A 125 -0.32 3.37 11.88
N GLN A 126 -0.10 4.62 11.47
CA GLN A 126 -0.77 5.80 12.00
C GLN A 126 -1.93 6.28 11.12
N SER A 127 -2.11 5.67 9.96
CA SER A 127 -3.17 6.04 9.03
C SER A 127 -4.55 5.74 9.60
N PRO A 128 -5.53 6.61 9.38
CA PRO A 128 -6.93 6.23 9.65
C PRO A 128 -7.32 5.02 8.82
N VAL A 129 -8.17 4.19 9.39
CA VAL A 129 -8.65 2.97 8.72
C VAL A 129 -9.45 3.35 7.48
N GLY A 130 -9.13 2.69 6.37
CA GLY A 130 -9.82 2.93 5.10
C GLY A 130 -9.38 4.18 4.35
N GLU A 131 -8.34 4.85 4.85
CA GLU A 131 -7.83 6.08 4.26
C GLU A 131 -6.35 5.94 3.93
N ILE A 132 -5.69 7.03 3.55
CA ILE A 132 -4.25 7.05 3.30
C ILE A 132 -3.63 8.17 4.13
N LEU A 133 -2.38 7.94 4.56
CA LEU A 133 -1.57 8.96 5.22
C LEU A 133 -0.32 9.17 4.39
N ILE A 134 -0.07 10.40 3.98
CA ILE A 134 1.10 10.74 3.17
C ILE A 134 2.06 11.60 3.97
N SER A 135 3.36 11.47 3.70
CA SER A 135 4.36 12.33 4.32
C SER A 135 4.28 13.74 3.74
N ASP A 136 4.89 14.69 4.44
CA ASP A 136 4.91 16.08 3.97
C ASP A 136 5.62 16.22 2.62
N VAL A 137 6.70 15.49 2.39
CA VAL A 137 7.41 15.55 1.11
C VAL A 137 6.54 15.04 -0.04
N VAL A 138 5.71 14.02 0.20
CA VAL A 138 4.75 13.53 -0.80
C VAL A 138 3.69 14.59 -1.05
N ARG A 139 3.17 15.20 0.01
CA ARG A 139 2.18 16.27 -0.11
C ARG A 139 2.70 17.44 -0.96
N GLN A 140 3.94 17.84 -0.73
CA GLN A 140 4.57 18.92 -1.51
C GLN A 140 4.67 18.57 -2.98
N GLN A 141 5.07 17.35 -3.30
CA GLN A 141 5.19 16.90 -4.69
C GLN A 141 3.83 16.86 -5.39
N ILE A 142 2.78 16.45 -4.70
CA ILE A 142 1.43 16.44 -5.25
C ILE A 142 0.96 17.87 -5.51
N TYR A 143 1.19 18.78 -4.56
CA TYR A 143 0.84 20.18 -4.70
C TYR A 143 1.53 20.81 -5.91
N LEU A 144 2.84 20.60 -6.07
CA LEU A 144 3.58 21.12 -7.20
C LEU A 144 3.05 20.57 -8.54
N SER A 145 2.65 19.31 -8.55
CA SER A 145 2.06 18.68 -9.73
C SER A 145 0.74 19.37 -10.12
N LEU A 146 -0.08 19.74 -9.14
CA LEU A 146 -1.38 20.37 -9.37
C LEU A 146 -1.25 21.81 -9.92
N ILE A 147 -0.26 22.56 -9.45
CA ILE A 147 -0.10 23.95 -9.92
C ILE A 147 0.46 24.07 -11.33
N HIS A 148 0.93 22.98 -11.91
CA HIS A 148 1.43 22.94 -13.29
C HIS A 148 0.37 22.46 -14.28
N ILE A 149 -0.80 22.20 -13.82
CA ILE A 149 -1.96 21.85 -14.66
C ILE A 149 -2.74 23.13 -15.07
#